data_c532ae9151733ba63381248afd02f953
#
_entry.id   c532ae9151733ba63381248afd02f953
#
_cell.length_a   1.000
_cell.length_b   1.000
_cell.length_c   1.000
_cell.angle_alpha   90.00
_cell.angle_beta   90.00
_cell.angle_gamma   90.00
#
_symmetry.space_group_name_H-M   'P 1'
#
loop_
_entity.id
_entity.type
_entity.pdbx_description
1 polymer ?
#
loop_
_entity_poly.entity_id
_entity_poly.type
_entity_poly.pdbx_seq_one_letter_code
_entity_poly.pdbx_strand_id
1 'polypeptide(L)'
;MDKSNFKDRLLDIMFHVSHKPVLFRDLLEANAEFNDGMLVDPSKLNFKFNYGKSYVIFACFAFVCVMFLITLTHAMFEKIDFHFSILFTIIATSAVFIGFDCFKAWARKKLTHELIKRAWANHFLYFPYEKYSRIVENIYNEALKNDIPRRDLEQYVLSRIVEVGEKL
;
A
#
# COMPACT_ATOMS: atom_id res chain seq x y z
N MET A 1 2.10 5.73 -26.25
CA MET A 1 3.29 5.51 -25.40
C MET A 1 2.92 5.95 -23.99
N ASP A 2 2.54 4.99 -23.18
CA ASP A 2 1.97 5.21 -21.84
C ASP A 2 3.06 5.75 -20.91
N LYS A 3 2.85 6.95 -20.37
CA LYS A 3 3.75 7.54 -19.36
C LYS A 3 3.52 6.79 -18.04
N SER A 4 4.03 5.55 -17.96
CA SER A 4 4.10 4.90 -16.64
C SER A 4 4.92 5.81 -15.74
N ASN A 5 4.28 6.35 -14.73
CA ASN A 5 4.91 7.27 -13.80
C ASN A 5 6.08 6.53 -13.12
N PHE A 6 7.21 7.19 -12.88
CA PHE A 6 8.38 6.60 -12.18
C PHE A 6 7.97 5.78 -10.95
N LYS A 7 6.93 6.22 -10.24
CA LYS A 7 6.34 5.52 -9.09
C LYS A 7 5.79 4.14 -9.45
N ASP A 8 5.11 4.01 -10.60
CA ASP A 8 4.49 2.75 -11.04
C ASP A 8 5.57 1.73 -11.38
N ARG A 9 6.64 2.16 -12.08
CA ARG A 9 7.81 1.30 -12.36
C ARG A 9 8.50 0.83 -11.08
N LEU A 10 8.58 1.70 -10.07
CA LEU A 10 9.17 1.38 -8.77
C LEU A 10 8.35 0.31 -8.06
N LEU A 11 7.03 0.44 -8.06
CA LEU A 11 6.12 -0.55 -7.50
C LEU A 11 6.19 -1.89 -8.25
N ASP A 12 6.25 -1.89 -9.58
CA ASP A 12 6.38 -3.11 -10.39
C ASP A 12 7.68 -3.87 -10.10
N ILE A 13 8.76 -3.18 -9.75
CA ILE A 13 10.02 -3.81 -9.36
C ILE A 13 9.94 -4.40 -7.95
N MET A 14 9.31 -3.67 -7.03
CA MET A 14 9.21 -4.03 -5.61
C MET A 14 8.20 -5.13 -5.33
N PHE A 15 7.19 -5.28 -6.20
CA PHE A 15 6.12 -6.23 -6.00
C PHE A 15 5.94 -7.13 -7.24
N HIS A 16 5.56 -8.35 -6.97
CA HIS A 16 5.11 -9.27 -8.00
C HIS A 16 3.60 -9.40 -7.91
N VAL A 17 2.89 -8.84 -8.90
CA VAL A 17 1.42 -8.91 -8.99
C VAL A 17 1.04 -10.04 -9.93
N SER A 18 0.20 -10.95 -9.48
CA SER A 18 -0.33 -12.03 -10.31
C SER A 18 -1.45 -11.51 -11.22
N HIS A 19 -1.57 -12.07 -12.41
CA HIS A 19 -2.67 -11.77 -13.34
C HIS A 19 -3.99 -12.46 -12.98
N LYS A 20 -4.03 -13.24 -11.88
CA LYS A 20 -5.27 -13.88 -11.43
C LYS A 20 -6.29 -12.83 -11.02
N PRO A 21 -7.59 -12.99 -11.41
CA PRO A 21 -8.63 -12.08 -10.98
C PRO A 21 -8.77 -12.14 -9.45
N VAL A 22 -9.00 -10.96 -8.84
CA VAL A 22 -9.32 -10.85 -7.42
C VAL A 22 -10.77 -11.30 -7.23
N LEU A 23 -11.03 -12.15 -6.26
CA LEU A 23 -12.38 -12.59 -5.95
C LEU A 23 -13.20 -11.43 -5.34
N PHE A 24 -14.49 -11.39 -5.61
CA PHE A 24 -15.38 -10.34 -5.13
C PHE A 24 -15.30 -10.17 -3.59
N ARG A 25 -15.37 -11.28 -2.86
CA ARG A 25 -15.24 -11.28 -1.40
C ARG A 25 -13.90 -10.72 -0.93
N ASP A 26 -12.80 -11.17 -1.55
CA ASP A 26 -11.45 -10.74 -1.16
C ASP A 26 -11.26 -9.23 -1.42
N LEU A 27 -11.92 -8.71 -2.48
CA LEU A 27 -11.98 -7.27 -2.74
C LEU A 27 -12.73 -6.52 -1.64
N LEU A 28 -13.90 -7.01 -1.20
CA LEU A 28 -14.68 -6.37 -0.14
C LEU A 28 -13.90 -6.32 1.17
N GLU A 29 -13.29 -7.44 1.54
CA GLU A 29 -12.48 -7.58 2.75
C GLU A 29 -11.24 -6.67 2.69
N ALA A 30 -10.53 -6.68 1.54
CA ALA A 30 -9.38 -5.79 1.32
C ALA A 30 -9.76 -4.31 1.37
N ASN A 31 -10.93 -3.94 0.82
CA ASN A 31 -11.44 -2.57 0.87
C ASN A 31 -11.77 -2.14 2.30
N ALA A 32 -12.41 -2.99 3.09
CA ALA A 32 -12.73 -2.70 4.49
C ALA A 32 -11.45 -2.53 5.32
N GLU A 33 -10.52 -3.50 5.26
CA GLU A 33 -9.23 -3.40 5.96
C GLU A 33 -8.43 -2.15 5.56
N PHE A 34 -8.43 -1.80 4.27
CA PHE A 34 -7.72 -0.61 3.78
C PHE A 34 -8.33 0.68 4.31
N ASN A 35 -9.65 0.80 4.32
CA ASN A 35 -10.38 1.96 4.81
C ASN A 35 -10.24 2.15 6.33
N ASP A 36 -10.14 1.04 7.08
CA ASP A 36 -9.83 1.03 8.52
C ASP A 36 -8.35 1.34 8.82
N GLY A 37 -7.53 1.54 7.78
CA GLY A 37 -6.10 1.83 7.92
C GLY A 37 -5.25 0.60 8.24
N MET A 38 -5.83 -0.60 8.21
CA MET A 38 -5.13 -1.86 8.44
C MET A 38 -4.24 -2.26 7.26
N LEU A 39 -3.29 -3.15 7.52
CA LEU A 39 -2.45 -3.73 6.48
C LEU A 39 -3.18 -4.91 5.82
N VAL A 40 -3.67 -4.69 4.62
CA VAL A 40 -4.34 -5.72 3.81
C VAL A 40 -3.42 -6.92 3.56
N ASP A 41 -3.96 -8.13 3.68
CA ASP A 41 -3.23 -9.35 3.35
C ASP A 41 -2.91 -9.40 1.84
N PRO A 42 -1.62 -9.54 1.46
CA PRO A 42 -1.22 -9.62 0.06
C PRO A 42 -1.91 -10.73 -0.73
N SER A 43 -2.29 -11.83 -0.09
CA SER A 43 -2.95 -12.96 -0.75
C SER A 43 -4.32 -12.60 -1.31
N LYS A 44 -5.07 -11.69 -0.67
CA LYS A 44 -6.40 -11.22 -1.12
C LYS A 44 -6.35 -10.48 -2.45
N LEU A 45 -5.26 -9.76 -2.71
CA LEU A 45 -5.06 -8.97 -3.92
C LEU A 45 -4.03 -9.61 -4.88
N ASN A 46 -3.66 -10.87 -4.64
CA ASN A 46 -2.76 -11.65 -5.49
C ASN A 46 -1.40 -10.98 -5.74
N PHE A 47 -0.78 -10.33 -4.74
CA PHE A 47 0.55 -9.78 -4.87
C PHE A 47 1.53 -10.32 -3.83
N LYS A 48 2.83 -10.24 -4.14
CA LYS A 48 3.93 -10.60 -3.23
C LYS A 48 4.98 -9.52 -3.22
N PHE A 49 5.54 -9.23 -2.05
CA PHE A 49 6.64 -8.30 -1.89
C PHE A 49 7.97 -8.94 -2.30
N ASN A 50 8.71 -8.29 -3.18
CA ASN A 50 10.05 -8.72 -3.58
C ASN A 50 11.09 -8.05 -2.67
N TYR A 51 11.38 -8.69 -1.55
CA TYR A 51 12.32 -8.17 -0.55
C TYR A 51 13.68 -7.84 -1.15
N GLY A 52 14.27 -8.72 -1.96
CA GLY A 52 15.60 -8.51 -2.52
C GLY A 52 15.71 -7.25 -3.36
N LYS A 53 14.81 -7.06 -4.33
CA LYS A 53 14.80 -5.87 -5.17
C LYS A 53 14.49 -4.61 -4.38
N SER A 54 13.58 -4.69 -3.41
CA SER A 54 13.22 -3.56 -2.55
C SER A 54 14.38 -3.11 -1.67
N TYR A 55 15.15 -4.04 -1.13
CA TYR A 55 16.38 -3.71 -0.39
C TYR A 55 17.41 -3.00 -1.29
N VAL A 56 17.61 -3.47 -2.51
CA VAL A 56 18.55 -2.82 -3.46
C VAL A 56 18.11 -1.39 -3.77
N ILE A 57 16.83 -1.18 -4.09
CA ILE A 57 16.29 0.16 -4.37
C ILE A 57 16.48 1.08 -3.16
N PHE A 58 16.12 0.61 -1.98
CA PHE A 58 16.27 1.39 -0.76
C PHE A 58 17.74 1.67 -0.45
N ALA A 59 18.62 0.68 -0.59
CA ALA A 59 20.05 0.84 -0.37
C ALA A 59 20.65 1.90 -1.31
N CYS A 60 20.29 1.90 -2.59
CA CYS A 60 20.71 2.94 -3.54
C CYS A 60 20.23 4.32 -3.09
N PHE A 61 18.97 4.44 -2.68
CA PHE A 61 18.43 5.71 -2.19
C PHE A 61 19.12 6.17 -0.90
N ALA A 62 19.28 5.27 0.08
CA ALA A 62 19.97 5.56 1.32
C ALA A 62 21.44 5.97 1.08
N PHE A 63 22.12 5.29 0.16
CA PHE A 63 23.50 5.63 -0.22
C PHE A 63 23.61 7.05 -0.77
N VAL A 64 22.71 7.44 -1.68
CA VAL A 64 22.69 8.82 -2.22
C VAL A 64 22.43 9.84 -1.11
N CYS A 65 21.46 9.56 -0.21
CA CYS A 65 21.18 10.44 0.92
C CYS A 65 22.37 10.60 1.87
N VAL A 66 23.05 9.48 2.20
CA VAL A 66 24.21 9.46 3.08
C VAL A 66 25.38 10.21 2.44
N MET A 67 25.66 9.98 1.15
CA MET A 67 26.71 10.73 0.42
C MET A 67 26.42 12.23 0.42
N PHE A 68 25.18 12.64 0.19
CA PHE A 68 24.77 14.03 0.26
C PHE A 68 25.00 14.63 1.66
N LEU A 69 24.60 13.90 2.71
CA LEU A 69 24.80 14.33 4.10
C LEU A 69 26.29 14.45 4.45
N ILE A 70 27.13 13.48 4.04
CA ILE A 70 28.58 13.53 4.26
C ILE A 70 29.19 14.77 3.62
N THR A 71 28.87 15.07 2.35
CA THR A 71 29.38 16.25 1.67
C THR A 71 28.96 17.55 2.35
N LEU A 72 27.71 17.60 2.85
CA LEU A 72 27.18 18.78 3.54
C LEU A 72 27.83 18.99 4.91
N THR A 73 28.17 17.91 5.60
CA THR A 73 28.66 17.94 6.98
C THR A 73 30.18 17.82 7.09
N HIS A 74 30.89 17.54 5.99
CA HIS A 74 32.35 17.34 6.00
C HIS A 74 33.10 18.50 6.68
N ALA A 75 32.72 19.74 6.38
CA ALA A 75 33.33 20.92 6.98
C ALA A 75 33.02 21.09 8.48
N MET A 76 31.96 20.45 9.00
CA MET A 76 31.57 20.50 10.42
C MET A 76 32.26 19.39 11.22
N PHE A 77 32.53 18.21 10.61
CA PHE A 77 33.08 17.05 11.31
C PHE A 77 34.57 17.19 11.65
N GLU A 78 35.34 18.04 10.96
CA GLU A 78 36.74 18.29 11.28
C GLU A 78 36.99 18.84 12.72
N LYS A 79 35.92 19.34 13.37
CA LYS A 79 35.98 19.94 14.71
C LYS A 79 35.24 19.15 15.79
N ILE A 80 34.74 17.96 15.47
CA ILE A 80 33.85 17.19 16.37
C ILE A 80 34.63 16.11 17.08
N ASP A 81 34.41 16.00 18.39
CA ASP A 81 35.01 15.02 19.29
C ASP A 81 34.58 13.58 18.89
N PHE A 82 35.48 12.60 19.08
CA PHE A 82 35.29 11.19 18.73
C PHE A 82 33.99 10.59 19.27
N HIS A 83 33.55 10.99 20.46
CA HIS A 83 32.31 10.50 21.09
C HIS A 83 31.06 10.92 20.31
N PHE A 84 31.03 12.11 19.72
CA PHE A 84 29.93 12.57 18.86
C PHE A 84 29.85 11.78 17.57
N SER A 85 31.00 11.39 17.00
CA SER A 85 31.05 10.55 15.80
C SER A 85 30.39 9.18 16.00
N ILE A 86 30.64 8.55 17.16
CA ILE A 86 30.00 7.26 17.50
C ILE A 86 28.48 7.44 17.65
N LEU A 87 28.04 8.43 18.40
CA LEU A 87 26.61 8.71 18.61
C LEU A 87 25.90 8.97 17.27
N PHE A 88 26.52 9.78 16.41
CA PHE A 88 25.97 10.05 15.07
C PHE A 88 25.86 8.78 14.23
N THR A 89 26.86 7.90 14.26
CA THR A 89 26.82 6.61 13.53
C THR A 89 25.67 5.74 13.98
N ILE A 90 25.42 5.65 15.30
CA ILE A 90 24.31 4.88 15.86
C ILE A 90 22.97 5.45 15.39
N ILE A 91 22.80 6.77 15.47
CA ILE A 91 21.58 7.46 15.04
C ILE A 91 21.34 7.26 13.53
N ALA A 92 22.37 7.46 12.70
CA ALA A 92 22.28 7.30 11.25
C ALA A 92 21.92 5.84 10.86
N THR A 93 22.55 4.87 11.51
CA THR A 93 22.25 3.45 11.27
C THR A 93 20.80 3.12 11.64
N SER A 94 20.35 3.56 12.81
CA SER A 94 18.97 3.37 13.26
C SER A 94 17.97 4.03 12.31
N ALA A 95 18.26 5.24 11.85
CA ALA A 95 17.42 5.98 10.90
C ALA A 95 17.28 5.24 9.55
N VAL A 96 18.33 4.57 9.07
CA VAL A 96 18.28 3.77 7.84
C VAL A 96 17.31 2.58 8.00
N PHE A 97 17.36 1.84 9.12
CA PHE A 97 16.45 0.72 9.36
C PHE A 97 15.00 1.16 9.51
N ILE A 98 14.75 2.18 10.32
CA ILE A 98 13.40 2.75 10.50
C ILE A 98 12.88 3.30 9.17
N GLY A 99 13.72 3.99 8.42
CA GLY A 99 13.39 4.53 7.11
C GLY A 99 12.99 3.44 6.10
N PHE A 100 13.67 2.28 6.15
CA PHE A 100 13.29 1.13 5.31
C PHE A 100 11.90 0.60 5.65
N ASP A 101 11.57 0.45 6.93
CA ASP A 101 10.25 -0.02 7.34
C ASP A 101 9.14 0.97 6.97
N CYS A 102 9.37 2.26 7.14
CA CYS A 102 8.46 3.30 6.68
C CYS A 102 8.27 3.27 5.14
N PHE A 103 9.36 3.13 4.40
CA PHE A 103 9.33 3.03 2.93
C PHE A 103 8.55 1.80 2.46
N LYS A 104 8.80 0.64 3.08
CA LYS A 104 8.08 -0.60 2.80
C LYS A 104 6.58 -0.48 3.08
N ALA A 105 6.21 0.09 4.22
CA ALA A 105 4.81 0.31 4.60
C ALA A 105 4.12 1.27 3.63
N TRP A 106 4.77 2.38 3.26
CA TRP A 106 4.26 3.33 2.28
C TRP A 106 4.06 2.68 0.90
N ALA A 107 5.06 1.95 0.41
CA ALA A 107 4.99 1.30 -0.89
C ALA A 107 3.87 0.26 -0.94
N ARG A 108 3.73 -0.55 0.13
CA ARG A 108 2.65 -1.53 0.27
C ARG A 108 1.28 -0.87 0.27
N LYS A 109 1.10 0.20 1.06
CA LYS A 109 -0.17 0.94 1.11
C LYS A 109 -0.54 1.53 -0.26
N LYS A 110 0.43 2.08 -0.97
CA LYS A 110 0.22 2.65 -2.30
C LYS A 110 -0.19 1.59 -3.32
N LEU A 111 0.54 0.47 -3.38
CA LEU A 111 0.19 -0.65 -4.27
C LEU A 111 -1.18 -1.23 -3.95
N THR A 112 -1.47 -1.48 -2.65
CA THR A 112 -2.77 -2.01 -2.21
C THR A 112 -3.92 -1.14 -2.71
N HIS A 113 -3.81 0.18 -2.58
CA HIS A 113 -4.82 1.12 -3.07
C HIS A 113 -5.03 1.01 -4.58
N GLU A 114 -3.95 0.94 -5.37
CA GLU A 114 -4.03 0.79 -6.83
C GLU A 114 -4.64 -0.56 -7.24
N LEU A 115 -4.31 -1.65 -6.53
CA LEU A 115 -4.86 -2.98 -6.80
C LEU A 115 -6.34 -3.06 -6.44
N ILE A 116 -6.76 -2.47 -5.32
CA ILE A 116 -8.18 -2.37 -4.95
C ILE A 116 -8.94 -1.60 -6.04
N LYS A 117 -8.46 -0.44 -6.50
CA LYS A 117 -9.11 0.33 -7.57
C LYS A 117 -9.20 -0.45 -8.88
N ARG A 118 -8.15 -1.17 -9.24
CA ARG A 118 -8.13 -2.02 -10.44
C ARG A 118 -9.14 -3.17 -10.34
N ALA A 119 -9.17 -3.87 -9.20
CA ALA A 119 -10.14 -4.93 -8.95
C ALA A 119 -11.57 -4.37 -8.87
N TRP A 120 -11.74 -3.18 -8.27
CA TRP A 120 -13.02 -2.48 -8.19
C TRP A 120 -13.64 -2.21 -9.57
N ALA A 121 -12.84 -1.74 -10.52
CA ALA A 121 -13.30 -1.47 -11.89
C ALA A 121 -13.86 -2.73 -12.60
N ASN A 122 -13.40 -3.94 -12.21
CA ASN A 122 -13.90 -5.18 -12.77
C ASN A 122 -15.22 -5.66 -12.14
N HIS A 123 -15.46 -5.35 -10.86
CA HIS A 123 -16.62 -5.83 -10.12
C HIS A 123 -17.74 -4.77 -10.00
N PHE A 124 -17.37 -3.49 -9.98
CA PHE A 124 -18.27 -2.36 -9.76
C PHE A 124 -18.22 -1.34 -10.92
N LEU A 125 -18.57 -1.78 -12.11
CA LEU A 125 -18.47 -0.95 -13.34
C LEU A 125 -19.18 0.41 -13.26
N TYR A 126 -20.32 0.45 -12.57
CA TYR A 126 -21.18 1.65 -12.50
C TYR A 126 -21.02 2.45 -11.21
N PHE A 127 -20.19 2.00 -10.28
CA PHE A 127 -20.03 2.59 -8.96
C PHE A 127 -18.59 3.07 -8.74
N PRO A 128 -18.30 4.37 -8.93
CA PRO A 128 -16.93 4.90 -8.74
C PRO A 128 -16.38 4.62 -7.34
N TYR A 129 -15.13 4.15 -7.28
CA TYR A 129 -14.47 3.79 -6.04
C TYR A 129 -14.50 4.93 -5.00
N GLU A 130 -14.20 6.15 -5.43
CA GLU A 130 -14.08 7.31 -4.56
C GLU A 130 -15.37 7.63 -3.81
N LYS A 131 -16.51 7.39 -4.45
CA LYS A 131 -17.83 7.64 -3.85
C LYS A 131 -18.34 6.46 -3.03
N TYR A 132 -18.11 5.23 -3.52
CA TYR A 132 -18.80 4.07 -3.00
C TYR A 132 -17.96 3.19 -2.07
N SER A 133 -16.63 3.39 -1.98
CA SER A 133 -15.73 2.58 -1.15
C SER A 133 -16.18 2.45 0.30
N ARG A 134 -16.54 3.56 0.95
CA ARG A 134 -17.03 3.59 2.34
C ARG A 134 -18.45 3.01 2.49
N ILE A 135 -19.29 3.23 1.49
CA ILE A 135 -20.66 2.69 1.48
C ILE A 135 -20.62 1.16 1.41
N VAL A 136 -19.80 0.64 0.51
CA VAL A 136 -19.61 -0.81 0.34
C VAL A 136 -19.00 -1.45 1.58
N GLU A 137 -18.07 -0.80 2.24
CA GLU A 137 -17.51 -1.23 3.53
C GLU A 137 -18.63 -1.40 4.59
N ASN A 138 -19.50 -0.38 4.72
CA ASN A 138 -20.62 -0.44 5.68
C ASN A 138 -21.59 -1.59 5.35
N ILE A 139 -21.94 -1.76 4.06
CA ILE A 139 -22.79 -2.85 3.59
C ILE A 139 -22.14 -4.22 3.84
N TYR A 140 -20.83 -4.34 3.59
CA TYR A 140 -20.09 -5.57 3.86
C TYR A 140 -20.07 -5.91 5.36
N ASN A 141 -19.83 -4.93 6.22
CA ASN A 141 -19.88 -5.11 7.67
C ASN A 141 -21.30 -5.47 8.17
N GLU A 142 -22.35 -4.93 7.54
CA GLU A 142 -23.74 -5.32 7.79
C GLU A 142 -23.98 -6.77 7.34
N ALA A 143 -23.49 -7.17 6.17
CA ALA A 143 -23.61 -8.53 5.67
C ALA A 143 -22.93 -9.56 6.61
N LEU A 144 -21.77 -9.21 7.17
CA LEU A 144 -21.08 -10.05 8.14
C LEU A 144 -21.88 -10.20 9.45
N LYS A 145 -22.49 -9.12 9.94
CA LYS A 145 -23.33 -9.16 11.16
C LYS A 145 -24.60 -9.98 10.97
N ASN A 146 -25.12 -10.01 9.75
CA ASN A 146 -26.34 -10.74 9.40
C ASN A 146 -26.07 -12.16 8.90
N ASP A 147 -24.81 -12.65 9.02
CA ASP A 147 -24.37 -13.99 8.60
C ASP A 147 -24.76 -14.34 7.15
N ILE A 148 -24.70 -13.36 6.23
CA ILE A 148 -25.05 -13.57 4.82
C ILE A 148 -24.11 -14.64 4.20
N PRO A 149 -24.65 -15.71 3.60
CA PRO A 149 -23.85 -16.76 2.99
C PRO A 149 -22.94 -16.21 1.89
N ARG A 150 -21.74 -16.79 1.74
CA ARG A 150 -20.74 -16.35 0.75
C ARG A 150 -21.27 -16.32 -0.69
N ARG A 151 -22.13 -17.28 -1.05
CA ARG A 151 -22.75 -17.39 -2.39
C ARG A 151 -23.70 -16.23 -2.69
N ASP A 152 -24.33 -15.66 -1.66
CA ASP A 152 -25.37 -14.64 -1.79
C ASP A 152 -24.80 -13.22 -1.55
N LEU A 153 -23.51 -13.12 -1.12
CA LEU A 153 -22.85 -11.88 -0.73
C LEU A 153 -22.78 -10.86 -1.87
N GLU A 154 -22.47 -11.30 -3.10
CA GLU A 154 -22.37 -10.42 -4.25
C GLU A 154 -23.73 -9.79 -4.58
N GLN A 155 -24.78 -10.60 -4.63
CA GLN A 155 -26.14 -10.13 -4.89
C GLN A 155 -26.62 -9.19 -3.77
N TYR A 156 -26.36 -9.53 -2.52
CA TYR A 156 -26.69 -8.70 -1.38
C TYR A 156 -26.04 -7.33 -1.45
N VAL A 157 -24.73 -7.27 -1.66
CA VAL A 157 -23.98 -6.01 -1.72
C VAL A 157 -24.46 -5.17 -2.90
N LEU A 158 -24.62 -5.75 -4.09
CA LEU A 158 -25.06 -5.01 -5.28
C LEU A 158 -26.48 -4.45 -5.11
N SER A 159 -27.42 -5.23 -4.56
CA SER A 159 -28.79 -4.73 -4.31
C SER A 159 -28.80 -3.57 -3.32
N ARG A 160 -28.02 -3.67 -2.24
CA ARG A 160 -27.94 -2.62 -1.21
C ARG A 160 -27.27 -1.35 -1.72
N ILE A 161 -26.26 -1.46 -2.61
CA ILE A 161 -25.63 -0.27 -3.22
C ILE A 161 -26.64 0.48 -4.09
N VAL A 162 -27.49 -0.22 -4.86
CA VAL A 162 -28.54 0.40 -5.68
C VAL A 162 -29.53 1.16 -4.81
N GLU A 163 -30.05 0.52 -3.74
CA GLU A 163 -30.97 1.16 -2.79
C GLU A 163 -30.39 2.43 -2.14
N VAL A 164 -29.10 2.41 -1.81
CA VAL A 164 -28.42 3.58 -1.23
C VAL A 164 -28.14 4.63 -2.32
N GLY A 165 -27.82 4.18 -3.53
CA GLY A 165 -27.57 5.07 -4.68
C GLY A 165 -28.78 5.88 -5.13
N GLU A 166 -30.00 5.33 -4.98
CA GLU A 166 -31.27 6.02 -5.26
C GLU A 166 -31.60 7.12 -4.23
N LYS A 167 -30.97 7.07 -3.05
CA LYS A 167 -31.20 8.03 -1.94
C LYS A 167 -30.16 9.15 -1.87
N LEU A 168 -29.10 9.09 -2.72
CA LEU A 168 -27.99 10.04 -2.79
C LEU A 168 -28.09 10.99 -3.98
#